data_b4d2e80ae950691be0b763743cb23dcc
#
_entry.id   b4d2e80ae950691be0b763743cb23dcc
#
_cell.length_a   1.000
_cell.length_b   1.000
_cell.length_c   1.000
_cell.angle_alpha   90.00
_cell.angle_beta   90.00
_cell.angle_gamma   90.00
#
_symmetry.space_group_name_H-M   'P 1'
#
loop_
_entity.id
_entity.type
_entity.pdbx_description
1 polymer ?
#
loop_
_entity_poly.entity_id
_entity_poly.type
_entity_poly.pdbx_seq_one_letter_code
_entity_poly.pdbx_strand_id
1 'polypeptide(L)'
;MNKTIRRVVTFTGILLVVLLLNLTWVQAIHGPDLRDHPRNFARTQLNQFGHQRGQITAGGVVLASSRLDPKTNKYHRVYNKNAEMWAPVTGYFSLYSRSGMEYFQDSILSGKDDKLFNNRIVDLFTGRDPQGGNVALTIKPAMQQACLLYTSD
;
A
#
# COMPACT_ATOMS: atom_id res chain seq x y z
N MET A 1 38.18 -18.94 -39.40
CA MET A 1 38.03 -18.40 -38.04
C MET A 1 38.96 -19.12 -37.09
N ASN A 2 39.76 -18.40 -36.32
CA ASN A 2 40.74 -18.98 -35.38
C ASN A 2 39.99 -19.72 -34.26
N LYS A 3 40.37 -20.97 -33.95
CA LYS A 3 39.76 -21.82 -32.92
C LYS A 3 39.72 -21.12 -31.55
N THR A 4 40.69 -20.28 -31.26
CA THR A 4 40.80 -19.49 -30.04
C THR A 4 39.68 -18.45 -29.95
N ILE A 5 39.42 -17.70 -31.03
CA ILE A 5 38.35 -16.67 -31.08
C ILE A 5 36.99 -17.33 -30.86
N ARG A 6 36.72 -18.48 -31.48
CA ARG A 6 35.44 -19.21 -31.31
C ARG A 6 35.27 -19.67 -29.87
N ARG A 7 36.33 -20.14 -29.18
CA ARG A 7 36.27 -20.51 -27.76
C ARG A 7 35.93 -19.32 -26.88
N VAL A 8 36.58 -18.19 -27.10
CA VAL A 8 36.33 -16.96 -26.33
C VAL A 8 34.90 -16.49 -26.51
N VAL A 9 34.40 -16.43 -27.75
CA VAL A 9 33.03 -16.03 -28.06
C VAL A 9 32.00 -16.98 -27.38
N THR A 10 32.25 -18.30 -27.46
CA THR A 10 31.36 -19.27 -26.80
C THR A 10 31.38 -19.10 -25.29
N PHE A 11 32.53 -18.92 -24.67
CA PHE A 11 32.66 -18.71 -23.23
C PHE A 11 31.95 -17.44 -22.78
N THR A 12 32.18 -16.33 -23.49
CA THR A 12 31.47 -15.05 -23.21
C THR A 12 29.99 -15.18 -23.38
N GLY A 13 29.51 -15.89 -24.41
CA GLY A 13 28.08 -16.17 -24.61
C GLY A 13 27.48 -16.97 -23.47
N ILE A 14 28.15 -17.99 -22.95
CA ILE A 14 27.70 -18.76 -21.79
C ILE A 14 27.64 -17.87 -20.56
N LEU A 15 28.63 -17.03 -20.29
CA LEU A 15 28.61 -16.10 -19.17
C LEU A 15 27.42 -15.12 -19.24
N LEU A 16 27.10 -14.60 -20.41
CA LEU A 16 25.95 -13.73 -20.61
C LEU A 16 24.63 -14.45 -20.33
N VAL A 17 24.50 -15.68 -20.82
CA VAL A 17 23.31 -16.49 -20.55
C VAL A 17 23.15 -16.75 -19.05
N VAL A 18 24.22 -17.11 -18.35
CA VAL A 18 24.20 -17.33 -16.90
C VAL A 18 23.80 -16.04 -16.16
N LEU A 19 24.33 -14.89 -16.58
CA LEU A 19 23.97 -13.59 -16.00
C LEU A 19 22.50 -13.26 -16.20
N LEU A 20 21.98 -13.46 -17.41
CA LEU A 20 20.57 -13.23 -17.70
C LEU A 20 19.65 -14.15 -16.90
N LEU A 21 20.00 -15.44 -16.78
CA LEU A 21 19.23 -16.38 -15.96
C LEU A 21 19.24 -15.97 -14.48
N ASN A 22 20.40 -15.56 -13.96
CA ASN A 22 20.50 -15.08 -12.58
C ASN A 22 19.66 -13.80 -12.36
N LEU A 23 19.74 -12.84 -13.29
CA LEU A 23 18.96 -11.61 -13.23
C LEU A 23 17.47 -11.89 -13.24
N THR A 24 17.02 -12.78 -14.13
CA THR A 24 15.61 -13.20 -14.19
C THR A 24 15.16 -13.88 -12.91
N TRP A 25 16.01 -14.77 -12.35
CA TRP A 25 15.74 -15.43 -11.08
C TRP A 25 15.56 -14.43 -9.93
N VAL A 26 16.49 -13.49 -9.78
CA VAL A 26 16.41 -12.47 -8.74
C VAL A 26 15.17 -11.57 -8.91
N GLN A 27 14.85 -11.17 -10.14
CA GLN A 27 13.69 -10.32 -10.39
C GLN A 27 12.36 -11.03 -10.21
N ALA A 28 12.26 -12.29 -10.66
CA ALA A 28 11.00 -13.04 -10.62
C ALA A 28 10.70 -13.61 -9.22
N ILE A 29 11.71 -14.12 -8.52
CA ILE A 29 11.53 -14.84 -7.26
C ILE A 29 11.81 -13.96 -6.05
N HIS A 30 12.93 -13.23 -6.03
CA HIS A 30 13.30 -12.38 -4.90
C HIS A 30 12.84 -10.91 -5.04
N GLY A 31 12.28 -10.54 -6.19
CA GLY A 31 11.81 -9.19 -6.44
C GLY A 31 10.80 -8.67 -5.41
N PRO A 32 9.76 -9.44 -5.04
CA PRO A 32 8.80 -9.05 -4.00
C PRO A 32 9.45 -8.84 -2.63
N ASP A 33 10.29 -9.78 -2.17
CA ASP A 33 10.98 -9.71 -0.87
C ASP A 33 11.90 -8.49 -0.77
N LEU A 34 12.65 -8.22 -1.85
CA LEU A 34 13.52 -7.04 -1.93
C LEU A 34 12.73 -5.73 -1.97
N ARG A 35 11.55 -5.75 -2.58
CA ARG A 35 10.66 -4.59 -2.69
C ARG A 35 10.06 -4.23 -1.33
N ASP A 36 9.62 -5.22 -0.57
CA ASP A 36 8.94 -5.05 0.71
C ASP A 36 9.91 -5.07 1.91
N HIS A 37 11.22 -5.06 1.65
CA HIS A 37 12.25 -5.10 2.69
C HIS A 37 12.15 -3.89 3.61
N PRO A 38 12.15 -4.07 4.96
CA PRO A 38 11.97 -2.98 5.95
C PRO A 38 12.99 -1.84 5.83
N ARG A 39 14.19 -2.12 5.32
CA ARG A 39 15.24 -1.10 5.08
C ARG A 39 15.00 -0.23 3.86
N ASN A 40 14.00 -0.55 3.02
CA ASN A 40 13.66 0.25 1.84
C ASN A 40 12.67 1.37 2.19
N PHE A 41 13.06 2.20 3.13
CA PHE A 41 12.25 3.26 3.73
C PHE A 41 11.68 4.24 2.69
N ALA A 42 12.50 4.70 1.74
CA ALA A 42 12.05 5.65 0.72
C ALA A 42 10.92 5.06 -0.14
N ARG A 43 11.03 3.79 -0.50
CA ARG A 43 10.02 3.10 -1.30
C ARG A 43 8.75 2.82 -0.49
N THR A 44 8.91 2.46 0.78
CA THR A 44 7.79 2.29 1.71
C THR A 44 7.02 3.60 1.87
N GLN A 45 7.73 4.74 2.00
CA GLN A 45 7.12 6.07 2.02
C GLN A 45 6.35 6.38 0.75
N LEU A 46 6.96 6.17 -0.41
CA LEU A 46 6.30 6.41 -1.69
C LEU A 46 5.04 5.54 -1.85
N ASN A 47 5.10 4.27 -1.48
CA ASN A 47 3.96 3.37 -1.57
C ASN A 47 2.84 3.70 -0.58
N GLN A 48 3.16 4.27 0.59
CA GLN A 48 2.16 4.59 1.62
C GLN A 48 1.54 5.98 1.44
N PHE A 49 2.30 6.95 0.98
CA PHE A 49 1.87 8.35 0.85
C PHE A 49 1.82 8.84 -0.61
N GLY A 50 2.27 8.03 -1.56
CA GLY A 50 2.20 8.32 -3.00
C GLY A 50 0.82 8.07 -3.60
N HIS A 51 -0.05 7.29 -2.94
CA HIS A 51 -1.36 6.90 -3.47
C HIS A 51 -2.48 7.27 -2.49
N GLN A 52 -3.64 7.57 -3.05
CA GLN A 52 -4.83 7.85 -2.26
C GLN A 52 -5.32 6.58 -1.55
N ARG A 53 -5.22 6.57 -0.22
CA ARG A 53 -5.74 5.50 0.62
C ARG A 53 -7.26 5.61 0.75
N GLY A 54 -7.97 4.48 0.69
CA GLY A 54 -9.43 4.43 0.75
C GLY A 54 -10.01 5.05 2.03
N GLN A 55 -11.28 5.41 1.99
CA GLN A 55 -11.99 6.01 3.11
C GLN A 55 -12.51 4.93 4.07
N ILE A 56 -12.58 5.27 5.36
CA ILE A 56 -13.30 4.50 6.37
C ILE A 56 -14.56 5.29 6.73
N THR A 57 -15.72 4.66 6.62
CA THR A 57 -17.03 5.28 6.93
C THR A 57 -17.80 4.44 7.94
N ALA A 58 -18.66 5.08 8.75
CA ALA A 58 -19.60 4.42 9.63
C ALA A 58 -20.91 5.22 9.66
N GLY A 59 -22.05 4.56 9.42
CA GLY A 59 -23.36 5.20 9.41
C GLY A 59 -23.45 6.42 8.47
N GLY A 60 -22.76 6.39 7.34
CA GLY A 60 -22.72 7.49 6.38
C GLY A 60 -21.73 8.62 6.74
N VAL A 61 -21.08 8.55 7.90
CA VAL A 61 -20.08 9.53 8.33
C VAL A 61 -18.69 9.08 7.93
N VAL A 62 -17.89 9.97 7.31
CA VAL A 62 -16.48 9.70 7.00
C VAL A 62 -15.66 9.82 8.27
N LEU A 63 -15.01 8.73 8.67
CA LEU A 63 -14.17 8.66 9.88
C LEU A 63 -12.71 8.95 9.57
N ALA A 64 -12.23 8.42 8.44
CA ALA A 64 -10.87 8.65 7.96
C ALA A 64 -10.86 8.77 6.45
N SER A 65 -10.11 9.73 5.93
CA SER A 65 -9.94 9.99 4.50
C SER A 65 -8.49 10.34 4.18
N SER A 66 -8.14 10.36 2.90
CA SER A 66 -6.83 10.83 2.43
C SER A 66 -6.98 12.17 1.75
N ARG A 67 -6.10 13.12 2.09
CA ARG A 67 -6.04 14.44 1.46
C ARG A 67 -4.67 14.62 0.82
N LEU A 68 -4.66 15.09 -0.43
CA LEU A 68 -3.43 15.47 -1.13
C LEU A 68 -2.92 16.81 -0.58
N ASP A 69 -1.65 16.85 -0.21
CA ASP A 69 -0.96 18.10 0.10
C ASP A 69 -0.36 18.68 -1.20
N PRO A 70 -0.79 19.84 -1.65
CA PRO A 70 -0.33 20.42 -2.90
C PRO A 70 1.15 20.84 -2.88
N LYS A 71 1.75 21.02 -1.70
CA LYS A 71 3.15 21.42 -1.57
C LYS A 71 4.11 20.23 -1.73
N THR A 72 3.75 19.07 -1.16
CA THR A 72 4.61 17.89 -1.14
C THR A 72 4.19 16.84 -2.16
N ASN A 73 3.04 17.00 -2.80
CA ASN A 73 2.39 16.03 -3.69
C ASN A 73 2.26 14.65 -3.04
N LYS A 74 2.02 14.63 -1.72
CA LYS A 74 1.83 13.41 -0.93
C LYS A 74 0.45 13.40 -0.29
N TYR A 75 -0.10 12.19 -0.15
CA TYR A 75 -1.37 12.01 0.54
C TYR A 75 -1.15 11.88 2.05
N HIS A 76 -1.89 12.66 2.81
CA HIS A 76 -1.94 12.58 4.27
C HIS A 76 -3.26 11.99 4.74
N ARG A 77 -3.20 11.16 5.78
CA ARG A 77 -4.38 10.61 6.42
C ARG A 77 -5.01 11.66 7.31
N VAL A 78 -6.31 11.92 7.13
CA VAL A 78 -7.09 12.89 7.89
C VAL A 78 -8.22 12.15 8.57
N TYR A 79 -8.35 12.34 9.88
CA TYR A 79 -9.39 11.77 10.70
C TYR A 79 -10.49 12.80 10.97
N ASN A 80 -11.71 12.31 11.27
CA ASN A 80 -12.87 13.14 11.61
C ASN A 80 -12.57 14.03 12.84
N LYS A 81 -13.31 15.13 12.97
CA LYS A 81 -13.22 16.04 14.13
C LYS A 81 -13.46 15.32 15.47
N ASN A 82 -14.28 14.27 15.48
CA ASN A 82 -14.55 13.43 16.66
C ASN A 82 -13.63 12.20 16.68
N ALA A 83 -12.34 12.39 16.34
CA ALA A 83 -11.38 11.29 16.24
C ALA A 83 -11.23 10.51 17.56
N GLU A 84 -11.35 11.16 18.71
CA GLU A 84 -11.28 10.53 20.03
C GLU A 84 -12.34 9.43 20.19
N MET A 85 -13.57 9.71 19.79
CA MET A 85 -14.66 8.72 19.83
C MET A 85 -14.38 7.50 18.94
N TRP A 86 -13.72 7.71 17.81
CA TRP A 86 -13.51 6.67 16.81
C TRP A 86 -12.14 6.01 16.89
N ALA A 87 -11.20 6.57 17.63
CA ALA A 87 -9.83 6.06 17.75
C ALA A 87 -9.74 4.56 18.12
N PRO A 88 -10.58 4.03 19.06
CA PRO A 88 -10.53 2.61 19.39
C PRO A 88 -10.91 1.70 18.21
N VAL A 89 -11.73 2.19 17.28
CA VAL A 89 -12.21 1.45 16.12
C VAL A 89 -11.32 1.69 14.90
N THR A 90 -11.14 2.95 14.50
CA THR A 90 -10.35 3.30 13.31
C THR A 90 -8.87 3.00 13.51
N GLY A 91 -8.38 3.18 14.73
CA GLY A 91 -6.96 3.19 15.00
C GLY A 91 -6.27 4.39 14.37
N TYR A 92 -4.99 4.23 14.10
CA TYR A 92 -4.18 5.23 13.43
C TYR A 92 -3.32 4.62 12.32
N PHE A 93 -2.92 5.47 11.40
CA PHE A 93 -2.02 5.12 10.30
C PHE A 93 -0.82 6.06 10.32
N SER A 94 0.36 5.48 10.49
CA SER A 94 1.63 6.19 10.40
C SER A 94 2.63 5.40 9.55
N LEU A 95 3.78 6.00 9.28
CA LEU A 95 4.84 5.37 8.51
C LEU A 95 5.39 4.10 9.17
N TYR A 96 5.45 4.09 10.50
CA TYR A 96 6.08 3.02 11.27
C TYR A 96 5.10 2.03 11.90
N SER A 97 3.86 2.45 12.11
CA SER A 97 2.89 1.67 12.85
C SER A 97 1.47 1.96 12.40
N ARG A 98 0.62 0.98 12.57
CA ARG A 98 -0.81 1.02 12.27
C ARG A 98 -1.57 0.27 13.35
N SER A 99 -2.79 0.67 13.61
CA SER A 99 -3.66 -0.03 14.56
C SER A 99 -5.11 -0.02 14.10
N GLY A 100 -5.98 -0.78 14.79
CA GLY A 100 -7.41 -0.82 14.52
C GLY A 100 -7.75 -1.22 13.08
N MET A 101 -8.80 -0.62 12.52
CA MET A 101 -9.24 -0.89 11.14
C MET A 101 -8.21 -0.48 10.09
N GLU A 102 -7.37 0.50 10.36
CA GLU A 102 -6.25 0.88 9.49
C GLU A 102 -5.24 -0.26 9.31
N TYR A 103 -5.08 -1.10 10.33
CA TYR A 103 -4.23 -2.29 10.26
C TYR A 103 -4.98 -3.48 9.64
N PHE A 104 -6.16 -3.83 10.15
CA PHE A 104 -6.88 -5.02 9.71
C PHE A 104 -7.34 -4.96 8.26
N GLN A 105 -7.67 -3.78 7.75
CA GLN A 105 -8.12 -3.56 6.37
C GLN A 105 -7.07 -2.87 5.51
N ASP A 106 -5.78 -3.00 5.86
CA ASP A 106 -4.70 -2.34 5.14
C ASP A 106 -4.63 -2.76 3.67
N SER A 107 -4.86 -4.03 3.36
CA SER A 107 -4.85 -4.54 1.98
C SER A 107 -5.90 -3.84 1.11
N ILE A 108 -7.11 -3.67 1.62
CA ILE A 108 -8.20 -2.98 0.91
C ILE A 108 -7.91 -1.48 0.84
N LEU A 109 -7.62 -0.85 1.98
CA LEU A 109 -7.40 0.59 2.08
C LEU A 109 -6.21 1.07 1.24
N SER A 110 -5.17 0.25 1.11
CA SER A 110 -3.99 0.56 0.27
C SER A 110 -4.16 0.16 -1.20
N GLY A 111 -5.27 -0.50 -1.56
CA GLY A 111 -5.50 -0.98 -2.92
C GLY A 111 -4.69 -2.22 -3.30
N LYS A 112 -4.12 -2.94 -2.33
CA LYS A 112 -3.32 -4.16 -2.57
C LYS A 112 -4.16 -5.44 -2.63
N ASP A 113 -5.44 -5.37 -2.27
CA ASP A 113 -6.34 -6.51 -2.25
C ASP A 113 -6.60 -7.05 -3.66
N ASP A 114 -6.62 -8.38 -3.79
CA ASP A 114 -6.87 -9.07 -5.07
C ASP A 114 -8.24 -8.76 -5.66
N LYS A 115 -9.23 -8.41 -4.82
CA LYS A 115 -10.56 -7.99 -5.25
C LYS A 115 -10.53 -6.67 -6.06
N LEU A 116 -9.49 -5.85 -5.85
CA LEU A 116 -9.29 -4.60 -6.55
C LEU A 116 -8.38 -4.75 -7.78
N PHE A 117 -7.94 -5.98 -8.08
CA PHE A 117 -7.02 -6.28 -9.19
C PHE A 117 -7.55 -5.78 -10.54
N ASN A 118 -8.82 -5.99 -10.85
CA ASN A 118 -9.43 -5.54 -12.09
C ASN A 118 -9.40 -4.02 -12.22
N ASN A 119 -9.67 -3.29 -11.13
CA ASN A 119 -9.61 -1.83 -11.12
C ASN A 119 -8.18 -1.33 -11.32
N ARG A 120 -7.19 -2.01 -10.72
CA ARG A 120 -5.77 -1.67 -10.90
C ARG A 120 -5.30 -1.84 -12.35
N ILE A 121 -5.75 -2.88 -13.04
CA ILE A 121 -5.44 -3.08 -14.46
C ILE A 121 -6.03 -1.93 -15.29
N VAL A 122 -7.28 -1.58 -15.05
CA VAL A 122 -7.93 -0.46 -15.76
C VAL A 122 -7.21 0.86 -15.46
N ASP A 123 -6.82 1.12 -14.22
CA ASP A 123 -6.07 2.32 -13.82
C ASP A 123 -4.71 2.40 -14.51
N LEU A 124 -3.99 1.26 -14.64
CA LEU A 124 -2.73 1.19 -15.38
C LEU A 124 -2.89 1.55 -16.87
N PHE A 125 -3.95 1.07 -17.51
CA PHE A 125 -4.22 1.38 -18.93
C PHE A 125 -4.74 2.81 -19.14
N THR A 126 -5.45 3.36 -18.17
CA THR A 126 -6.01 4.72 -18.25
C THR A 126 -5.08 5.79 -17.70
N GLY A 127 -3.92 5.40 -17.13
CA GLY A 127 -2.96 6.32 -16.52
C GLY A 127 -3.49 7.02 -15.26
N ARG A 128 -4.51 6.45 -14.59
CA ARG A 128 -5.03 6.96 -13.33
C ARG A 128 -4.17 6.49 -12.15
N ASP A 129 -4.02 7.34 -11.16
CA ASP A 129 -3.37 6.92 -9.92
C ASP A 129 -4.19 5.83 -9.23
N PRO A 130 -3.55 4.71 -8.82
CA PRO A 130 -4.24 3.64 -8.11
C PRO A 130 -4.83 4.17 -6.81
N GLN A 131 -6.12 3.92 -6.61
CA GLN A 131 -6.84 4.33 -5.40
C GLN A 131 -7.11 3.13 -4.51
N GLY A 132 -7.04 3.36 -3.19
CA GLY A 132 -7.44 2.37 -2.21
C GLY A 132 -8.95 2.14 -2.19
N GLY A 133 -9.36 0.92 -1.81
CA GLY A 133 -10.77 0.57 -1.62
C GLY A 133 -11.34 1.18 -0.35
N ASN A 134 -12.62 1.58 -0.39
CA ASN A 134 -13.33 2.13 0.76
C ASN A 134 -13.84 1.02 1.67
N VAL A 135 -13.82 1.26 2.97
CA VAL A 135 -14.33 0.36 4.01
C VAL A 135 -15.51 1.01 4.72
N ALA A 136 -16.67 0.38 4.66
CA ALA A 136 -17.86 0.80 5.37
C ALA A 136 -18.08 -0.07 6.61
N LEU A 137 -18.10 0.56 7.79
CA LEU A 137 -18.33 -0.10 9.06
C LEU A 137 -19.85 -0.15 9.36
N THR A 138 -20.30 -1.22 9.95
CA THR A 138 -21.69 -1.41 10.37
C THR A 138 -22.01 -0.74 11.72
N ILE A 139 -21.02 -0.13 12.36
CA ILE A 139 -21.16 0.54 13.66
C ILE A 139 -22.03 1.80 13.50
N LYS A 140 -23.02 1.94 14.37
CA LYS A 140 -23.86 3.13 14.44
C LYS A 140 -23.19 4.19 15.33
N PRO A 141 -23.08 5.46 14.87
CA PRO A 141 -22.44 6.53 15.64
C PRO A 141 -23.02 6.73 17.04
N ALA A 142 -24.35 6.64 17.19
CA ALA A 142 -25.01 6.77 18.49
C ALA A 142 -24.60 5.68 19.50
N MET A 143 -24.39 4.44 19.01
CA MET A 143 -23.93 3.34 19.87
C MET A 143 -22.48 3.55 20.31
N GLN A 144 -21.62 4.03 19.40
CA GLN A 144 -20.23 4.32 19.73
C GLN A 144 -20.10 5.45 20.74
N GLN A 145 -20.94 6.47 20.63
CA GLN A 145 -21.00 7.57 21.58
C GLN A 145 -21.43 7.10 22.97
N ALA A 146 -22.48 6.25 23.05
CA ALA A 146 -22.92 5.67 24.31
C ALA A 146 -21.83 4.79 24.96
N CYS A 147 -21.12 3.99 24.15
CA CYS A 147 -20.01 3.17 24.63
C CYS A 147 -18.86 4.02 25.20
N LEU A 148 -18.51 5.13 24.56
CA LEU A 148 -17.47 6.03 25.03
C LEU A 148 -17.88 6.65 26.39
N LEU A 149 -19.10 7.15 26.50
CA LEU A 149 -19.59 7.74 27.74
C LEU A 149 -19.58 6.77 28.91
N TYR A 150 -19.94 5.50 28.64
CA TYR A 150 -19.92 4.45 29.68
C TYR A 150 -18.52 4.04 30.13
N THR A 151 -17.51 4.16 29.27
CA THR A 151 -16.12 3.78 29.58
C THR A 151 -15.28 4.93 30.09
N SER A 152 -15.80 6.17 30.10
CA SER A 152 -15.07 7.35 30.57
C SER A 152 -15.38 7.75 32.02
N ASP A 153 -16.31 7.03 32.69
CA ASP A 153 -16.56 7.11 34.12
C ASP A 153 -15.68 6.10 34.88
#